data_dc1a93a576e58b4ff0c8d478957c930c
#
_entry.id   dc1a93a576e58b4ff0c8d478957c930c
#
_cell.length_a   1.000
_cell.length_b   1.000
_cell.length_c   1.000
_cell.angle_alpha   90.00
_cell.angle_beta   90.00
_cell.angle_gamma   90.00
#
_symmetry.space_group_name_H-M   'P 1'
#
loop_
_entity.id
_entity.type
_entity.pdbx_description
1 polymer ?
#
loop_
_entity_poly.entity_id
_entity_poly.type
_entity_poly.pdbx_seq_one_letter_code
_entity_poly.pdbx_strand_id
1 'polypeptide(L)'
;GGLVLNNQLVNGKTGNAGAIGSLPFYNGSTQSQLITQSSLYLLERKLNDAGHNGQHIYESPSHWSCDTRSIEDWLNETARGLAFATQCAMSLLDLDGVIIDGAIPDDVKNALVAHTQSAMETLDMRGLAQVHISEGLVGRKAQSIGSANLALQANYY
;
A
#
# COMPACT_ATOMS: atom_id res chain seq x y z
N GLY A 1 1.33 -6.52 2.63
CA GLY A 1 0.40 -6.06 3.66
C GLY A 1 0.42 -6.98 4.87
N GLY A 2 -0.28 -6.59 5.92
CA GLY A 2 -0.49 -7.35 7.14
C GLY A 2 -1.96 -7.26 7.56
N LEU A 3 -2.47 -8.31 8.18
CA LEU A 3 -3.83 -8.39 8.69
C LEU A 3 -3.80 -8.41 10.21
N VAL A 4 -4.55 -7.51 10.83
CA VAL A 4 -4.73 -7.46 12.29
C VAL A 4 -6.21 -7.65 12.59
N LEU A 5 -6.55 -8.68 13.36
CA LEU A 5 -7.92 -8.95 13.84
C LEU A 5 -7.90 -9.07 15.36
N ASN A 6 -8.85 -8.42 16.03
CA ASN A 6 -8.93 -8.44 17.52
C ASN A 6 -7.61 -8.03 18.19
N ASN A 7 -6.95 -6.99 17.67
CA ASN A 7 -5.65 -6.50 18.13
C ASN A 7 -4.49 -7.52 18.01
N GLN A 8 -4.63 -8.56 17.21
CA GLN A 8 -3.61 -9.56 16.99
C GLN A 8 -3.22 -9.66 15.53
N LEU A 9 -1.92 -9.75 15.26
CA LEU A 9 -1.42 -10.01 13.91
C LEU A 9 -1.83 -11.42 13.47
N VAL A 10 -2.49 -11.51 12.35
CA VAL A 10 -2.88 -12.80 11.74
C VAL A 10 -1.75 -13.27 10.85
N ASN A 11 -1.09 -14.34 11.21
CA ASN A 11 0.00 -14.91 10.41
C ASN A 11 -0.52 -15.79 9.25
N GLY A 12 -1.66 -16.45 9.42
CA GLY A 12 -2.11 -17.49 8.53
C GLY A 12 -1.28 -18.77 8.64
N LYS A 13 -1.65 -19.80 7.86
CA LYS A 13 -0.98 -21.11 7.93
C LYS A 13 0.50 -21.07 7.50
N THR A 14 0.84 -20.21 6.57
CA THR A 14 2.18 -20.12 5.95
C THR A 14 2.86 -18.78 6.19
N GLY A 15 2.32 -17.94 7.09
CA GLY A 15 2.84 -16.60 7.33
C GLY A 15 2.44 -15.56 6.26
N ASN A 16 1.50 -15.88 5.37
CA ASN A 16 1.12 -15.03 4.23
C ASN A 16 -0.23 -14.34 4.39
N ALA A 17 -0.85 -14.34 5.58
CA ALA A 17 -2.08 -13.59 5.76
C ALA A 17 -1.85 -12.10 5.49
N GLY A 18 -2.75 -11.47 4.75
CA GLY A 18 -2.60 -10.08 4.33
C GLY A 18 -1.64 -9.85 3.15
N ALA A 19 -1.24 -10.89 2.42
CA ALA A 19 -0.42 -10.77 1.21
C ALA A 19 -1.21 -10.16 0.03
N ILE A 20 -1.79 -8.98 0.24
CA ILE A 20 -2.68 -8.30 -0.72
C ILE A 20 -1.98 -7.97 -2.05
N GLY A 21 -0.66 -7.82 -2.05
CA GLY A 21 0.11 -7.61 -3.28
C GLY A 21 -0.03 -8.76 -4.30
N SER A 22 -0.41 -9.95 -3.83
CA SER A 22 -0.65 -11.12 -4.68
C SER A 22 -2.10 -11.23 -5.18
N LEU A 23 -2.99 -10.29 -4.81
CA LEU A 23 -4.35 -10.27 -5.35
C LEU A 23 -4.32 -10.23 -6.88
N PRO A 24 -5.17 -11.04 -7.55
CA PRO A 24 -5.35 -10.93 -8.98
C PRO A 24 -5.88 -9.53 -9.32
N PHE A 25 -5.20 -8.86 -10.22
CA PHE A 25 -5.60 -7.54 -10.70
C PHE A 25 -5.66 -7.55 -12.22
N TYR A 26 -6.70 -6.97 -12.76
CA TYR A 26 -6.92 -6.93 -14.20
C TYR A 26 -6.66 -5.52 -14.74
N ASN A 27 -5.78 -5.43 -15.73
CA ASN A 27 -5.62 -4.23 -16.53
C ASN A 27 -6.12 -4.55 -17.96
N GLY A 28 -7.35 -4.15 -18.23
CA GLY A 28 -8.05 -4.59 -19.43
C GLY A 28 -8.26 -6.11 -19.42
N SER A 29 -7.77 -6.81 -20.43
CA SER A 29 -7.87 -8.28 -20.54
C SER A 29 -6.69 -9.05 -19.94
N THR A 30 -5.65 -8.34 -19.47
CA THR A 30 -4.44 -8.97 -18.93
C THR A 30 -4.54 -9.09 -17.41
N GLN A 31 -4.43 -10.32 -16.92
CA GLN A 31 -4.33 -10.60 -15.50
C GLN A 31 -2.90 -10.42 -15.02
N SER A 32 -2.73 -9.72 -13.90
CA SER A 32 -1.47 -9.54 -13.20
C SER A 32 -1.70 -9.64 -11.68
N GLN A 33 -0.69 -9.38 -10.89
CA GLN A 33 -0.83 -9.22 -9.45
C GLN A 33 -0.92 -7.73 -9.09
N LEU A 34 -1.60 -7.40 -8.02
CA LEU A 34 -1.73 -6.02 -7.54
C LEU A 34 -0.36 -5.34 -7.35
N ILE A 35 0.65 -6.07 -6.87
CA ILE A 35 1.99 -5.52 -6.65
C ILE A 35 2.62 -4.95 -7.93
N THR A 36 2.24 -5.45 -9.10
CA THR A 36 2.75 -4.91 -10.38
C THR A 36 2.18 -3.53 -10.72
N GLN A 37 1.08 -3.15 -10.07
CA GLN A 37 0.41 -1.85 -10.25
C GLN A 37 0.65 -0.89 -9.08
N SER A 38 1.08 -1.42 -7.93
CA SER A 38 1.09 -0.66 -6.67
C SER A 38 2.43 -0.75 -5.93
N SER A 39 3.53 -0.88 -6.66
CA SER A 39 4.88 -0.96 -6.07
C SER A 39 5.70 0.29 -6.35
N LEU A 40 6.68 0.56 -5.48
CA LEU A 40 7.72 1.57 -5.74
C LEU A 40 8.55 1.22 -6.98
N TYR A 41 8.69 -0.07 -7.30
CA TYR A 41 9.36 -0.49 -8.52
C TYR A 41 8.65 0.02 -9.79
N LEU A 42 7.32 0.13 -9.77
CA LEU A 42 6.60 0.75 -10.88
C LEU A 42 6.99 2.23 -11.03
N LEU A 43 7.10 2.98 -9.91
CA LEU A 43 7.54 4.37 -9.95
C LEU A 43 8.98 4.48 -10.45
N GLU A 44 9.90 3.63 -9.95
CA GLU A 44 11.28 3.57 -10.43
C GLU A 44 11.33 3.42 -11.96
N ARG A 45 10.56 2.48 -12.51
CA ARG A 45 10.48 2.30 -13.97
C ARG A 45 9.97 3.52 -14.69
N LYS A 46 8.87 4.15 -14.20
CA LYS A 46 8.31 5.36 -14.81
C LYS A 46 9.34 6.50 -14.84
N LEU A 47 10.09 6.67 -13.76
CA LEU A 47 11.16 7.68 -13.67
C LEU A 47 12.30 7.38 -14.64
N ASN A 48 12.71 6.11 -14.76
CA ASN A 48 13.74 5.71 -15.73
C ASN A 48 13.28 5.93 -17.17
N ASP A 49 12.03 5.61 -17.48
CA ASP A 49 11.45 5.84 -18.81
C ASP A 49 11.34 7.34 -19.14
N ALA A 50 11.18 8.19 -18.12
CA ALA A 50 11.21 9.65 -18.23
C ALA A 50 12.63 10.26 -18.27
N GLY A 51 13.69 9.43 -18.20
CA GLY A 51 15.08 9.87 -18.28
C GLY A 51 15.71 10.28 -16.94
N HIS A 52 15.06 9.95 -15.83
CA HIS A 52 15.60 10.15 -14.48
C HIS A 52 16.24 8.87 -13.93
N ASN A 53 17.10 9.00 -12.91
CA ASN A 53 17.56 7.83 -12.17
C ASN A 53 16.52 7.44 -11.11
N GLY A 54 15.65 6.51 -11.43
CA GLY A 54 14.56 6.08 -10.55
C GLY A 54 15.01 5.46 -9.22
N GLN A 55 16.24 4.94 -9.14
CA GLN A 55 16.76 4.36 -7.89
C GLN A 55 16.95 5.40 -6.78
N HIS A 56 17.13 6.67 -7.12
CA HIS A 56 17.32 7.74 -6.14
C HIS A 56 16.12 7.90 -5.17
N ILE A 57 14.91 7.47 -5.54
CA ILE A 57 13.74 7.52 -4.63
C ILE A 57 13.94 6.69 -3.35
N TYR A 58 14.79 5.67 -3.38
CA TYR A 58 15.09 4.86 -2.21
C TYR A 58 16.12 5.49 -1.27
N GLU A 59 16.90 6.45 -1.77
CA GLU A 59 18.00 7.07 -1.03
C GLU A 59 17.51 8.20 -0.12
N SER A 60 16.74 9.12 -0.68
CA SER A 60 16.31 10.32 0.06
C SER A 60 14.93 10.82 -0.39
N PRO A 61 14.11 11.34 0.56
CA PRO A 61 12.88 12.05 0.22
C PRO A 61 13.05 13.22 -0.75
N SER A 62 14.21 13.90 -0.76
CA SER A 62 14.49 15.02 -1.65
C SER A 62 14.49 14.64 -3.15
N HIS A 63 14.68 13.37 -3.47
CA HIS A 63 14.69 12.88 -4.84
C HIS A 63 13.29 12.64 -5.43
N TRP A 64 12.24 12.75 -4.61
CA TRP A 64 10.86 12.56 -5.05
C TRP A 64 10.26 13.75 -5.81
N SER A 65 10.97 14.86 -5.92
CA SER A 65 10.54 16.03 -6.71
C SER A 65 11.09 16.05 -8.13
N CYS A 66 11.77 15.00 -8.58
CA CYS A 66 12.48 14.98 -9.86
C CYS A 66 11.54 14.98 -11.09
N ASP A 67 10.35 14.35 -10.98
CA ASP A 67 9.34 14.33 -12.03
C ASP A 67 7.93 14.20 -11.42
N THR A 68 7.26 15.33 -11.29
CA THR A 68 5.91 15.42 -10.73
C THR A 68 4.90 14.61 -11.53
N ARG A 69 5.05 14.52 -12.86
CA ARG A 69 4.11 13.80 -13.72
C ARG A 69 4.16 12.29 -13.46
N SER A 70 5.36 11.71 -13.45
CA SER A 70 5.52 10.28 -13.17
C SER A 70 5.04 9.90 -11.78
N ILE A 71 5.25 10.79 -10.80
CA ILE A 71 4.75 10.59 -9.43
C ILE A 71 3.22 10.62 -9.40
N GLU A 72 2.60 11.60 -10.05
CA GLU A 72 1.14 11.72 -10.11
C GLU A 72 0.49 10.53 -10.83
N ASP A 73 1.06 10.09 -11.94
CA ASP A 73 0.59 8.91 -12.67
C ASP A 73 0.70 7.65 -11.80
N TRP A 74 1.81 7.51 -11.06
CA TRP A 74 2.00 6.41 -10.12
C TRP A 74 1.02 6.46 -8.94
N LEU A 75 0.76 7.65 -8.37
CA LEU A 75 -0.23 7.85 -7.31
C LEU A 75 -1.61 7.38 -7.75
N ASN A 76 -2.04 7.81 -8.93
CA ASN A 76 -3.35 7.45 -9.49
C ASN A 76 -3.49 5.93 -9.75
N GLU A 77 -2.47 5.30 -10.31
CA GLU A 77 -2.48 3.86 -10.57
C GLU A 77 -2.45 3.05 -9.27
N THR A 78 -1.58 3.43 -8.35
CA THR A 78 -1.44 2.77 -7.04
C THR A 78 -2.71 2.91 -6.21
N ALA A 79 -3.31 4.10 -6.18
CA ALA A 79 -4.54 4.37 -5.45
C ALA A 79 -5.71 3.50 -5.93
N ARG A 80 -5.87 3.33 -7.24
CA ARG A 80 -6.90 2.43 -7.80
C ARG A 80 -6.68 0.98 -7.37
N GLY A 81 -5.42 0.53 -7.37
CA GLY A 81 -5.07 -0.80 -6.90
C GLY A 81 -5.35 -0.99 -5.41
N LEU A 82 -5.00 -0.01 -4.58
CA LEU A 82 -5.26 -0.03 -3.14
C LEU A 82 -6.76 0.04 -2.82
N ALA A 83 -7.53 0.84 -3.56
CA ALA A 83 -8.97 0.90 -3.42
C ALA A 83 -9.63 -0.46 -3.73
N PHE A 84 -9.23 -1.11 -4.82
CA PHE A 84 -9.69 -2.46 -5.16
C PHE A 84 -9.33 -3.47 -4.05
N ALA A 85 -8.09 -3.44 -3.54
CA ALA A 85 -7.66 -4.33 -2.47
C ALA A 85 -8.45 -4.09 -1.17
N THR A 86 -8.72 -2.83 -0.86
CA THR A 86 -9.54 -2.43 0.29
C THR A 86 -10.96 -2.98 0.15
N GLN A 87 -11.59 -2.82 -1.01
CA GLN A 87 -12.94 -3.37 -1.28
C GLN A 87 -12.96 -4.90 -1.11
N CYS A 88 -11.96 -5.61 -1.65
CA CYS A 88 -11.85 -7.06 -1.47
C CYS A 88 -11.71 -7.44 0.01
N ALA A 89 -10.87 -6.73 0.76
CA ALA A 89 -10.68 -6.99 2.18
C ALA A 89 -11.95 -6.70 3.00
N MET A 90 -12.64 -5.60 2.71
CA MET A 90 -13.93 -5.28 3.33
C MET A 90 -14.98 -6.35 3.06
N SER A 91 -15.05 -6.87 1.84
CA SER A 91 -16.02 -7.90 1.46
C SER A 91 -15.82 -9.23 2.20
N LEU A 92 -14.61 -9.50 2.68
CA LEU A 92 -14.26 -10.77 3.33
C LEU A 92 -14.15 -10.67 4.84
N LEU A 93 -13.73 -9.51 5.36
CA LEU A 93 -13.24 -9.40 6.74
C LEU A 93 -13.96 -8.32 7.56
N ASP A 94 -14.73 -7.43 6.92
CA ASP A 94 -15.45 -6.33 7.59
C ASP A 94 -14.53 -5.53 8.52
N LEU A 95 -13.47 -4.94 7.93
CA LEU A 95 -12.41 -4.26 8.66
C LEU A 95 -12.83 -2.88 9.16
N ASP A 96 -12.36 -2.47 10.32
CA ASP A 96 -12.52 -1.11 10.87
C ASP A 96 -11.78 -0.05 10.04
N GLY A 97 -10.61 -0.41 9.51
CA GLY A 97 -9.78 0.55 8.78
C GLY A 97 -8.63 -0.09 8.00
N VAL A 98 -8.05 0.73 7.13
CA VAL A 98 -6.85 0.41 6.35
C VAL A 98 -5.80 1.50 6.61
N ILE A 99 -4.58 1.07 6.95
CA ILE A 99 -3.44 1.96 7.16
C ILE A 99 -2.49 1.80 5.97
N ILE A 100 -2.21 2.92 5.29
CA ILE A 100 -1.24 2.97 4.20
C ILE A 100 0.06 3.51 4.78
N ASP A 101 1.12 2.70 4.73
CA ASP A 101 2.44 3.10 5.21
C ASP A 101 3.54 2.60 4.26
N GLY A 102 4.72 3.20 4.36
CA GLY A 102 5.87 2.84 3.55
C GLY A 102 7.03 3.80 3.70
N ALA A 103 8.16 3.44 3.06
CA ALA A 103 9.37 4.26 3.04
C ALA A 103 9.27 5.39 1.98
N ILE A 104 8.17 6.13 1.99
CA ILE A 104 7.86 7.24 1.09
C ILE A 104 7.77 8.55 1.88
N PRO A 105 7.96 9.73 1.24
CA PRO A 105 7.76 11.03 1.90
C PRO A 105 6.35 11.20 2.44
N ASP A 106 6.19 11.95 3.52
CA ASP A 106 4.89 12.10 4.19
C ASP A 106 3.86 12.83 3.31
N ASP A 107 4.27 13.81 2.54
CA ASP A 107 3.41 14.51 1.57
C ASP A 107 2.89 13.56 0.47
N VAL A 108 3.75 12.70 -0.05
CA VAL A 108 3.39 11.67 -1.05
C VAL A 108 2.47 10.61 -0.43
N LYS A 109 2.73 10.22 0.82
CA LYS A 109 1.88 9.27 1.57
C LYS A 109 0.48 9.84 1.79
N ASN A 110 0.39 11.09 2.23
CA ASN A 110 -0.88 11.79 2.41
C ASN A 110 -1.64 11.92 1.09
N ALA A 111 -0.94 12.26 -0.01
CA ALA A 111 -1.53 12.28 -1.34
C ALA A 111 -2.05 10.89 -1.75
N LEU A 112 -1.28 9.82 -1.50
CA LEU A 112 -1.70 8.45 -1.82
C LEU A 112 -2.96 8.04 -1.04
N VAL A 113 -3.06 8.40 0.25
CA VAL A 113 -4.27 8.17 1.05
C VAL A 113 -5.46 8.92 0.44
N ALA A 114 -5.32 10.21 0.12
CA ALA A 114 -6.38 11.01 -0.48
C ALA A 114 -6.83 10.45 -1.84
N HIS A 115 -5.89 10.09 -2.71
CA HIS A 115 -6.19 9.46 -3.99
C HIS A 115 -6.89 8.10 -3.82
N THR A 116 -6.50 7.31 -2.80
CA THR A 116 -7.16 6.02 -2.50
C THR A 116 -8.59 6.23 -2.03
N GLN A 117 -8.83 7.20 -1.14
CA GLN A 117 -10.17 7.57 -0.70
C GLN A 117 -11.05 8.00 -1.89
N SER A 118 -10.54 8.87 -2.75
CA SER A 118 -11.26 9.28 -3.97
C SER A 118 -11.52 8.12 -4.93
N ALA A 119 -10.59 7.19 -5.06
CA ALA A 119 -10.78 5.99 -5.86
C ALA A 119 -11.86 5.06 -5.27
N MET A 120 -11.98 4.96 -3.94
CA MET A 120 -13.05 4.20 -3.28
C MET A 120 -14.44 4.74 -3.63
N GLU A 121 -14.60 6.05 -3.79
CA GLU A 121 -15.88 6.67 -4.16
C GLU A 121 -16.38 6.24 -5.54
N THR A 122 -15.48 5.77 -6.41
CA THR A 122 -15.83 5.27 -7.75
C THR A 122 -16.24 3.79 -7.78
N LEU A 123 -16.05 3.07 -6.68
CA LEU A 123 -16.35 1.65 -6.57
C LEU A 123 -17.79 1.42 -6.10
N ASP A 124 -18.37 0.29 -6.51
CA ASP A 124 -19.66 -0.14 -5.99
C ASP A 124 -19.51 -0.77 -4.60
N MET A 125 -19.72 0.05 -3.57
CA MET A 125 -19.60 -0.35 -2.16
C MET A 125 -20.92 -0.76 -1.54
N ARG A 126 -21.97 -1.03 -2.32
CA ARG A 126 -23.27 -1.43 -1.80
C ARG A 126 -23.18 -2.72 -0.97
N GLY A 127 -23.71 -2.68 0.24
CA GLY A 127 -23.66 -3.80 1.19
C GLY A 127 -22.39 -3.88 2.03
N LEU A 128 -21.44 -2.96 1.85
CA LEU A 128 -20.22 -2.85 2.66
C LEU A 128 -20.32 -1.64 3.58
N ALA A 129 -19.74 -1.74 4.77
CA ALA A 129 -19.56 -0.61 5.67
C ALA A 129 -18.54 0.39 5.10
N GLN A 130 -18.61 1.64 5.56
CA GLN A 130 -17.56 2.62 5.27
C GLN A 130 -16.30 2.23 6.02
N VAL A 131 -15.17 2.22 5.31
CA VAL A 131 -13.86 1.94 5.87
C VAL A 131 -13.06 3.22 6.04
N HIS A 132 -12.38 3.35 7.18
CA HIS A 132 -11.45 4.46 7.40
C HIS A 132 -10.09 4.13 6.77
N ILE A 133 -9.60 5.02 5.90
CA ILE A 133 -8.26 4.89 5.31
C ILE A 133 -7.40 6.02 5.86
N SER A 134 -6.25 5.68 6.45
CA SER A 134 -5.34 6.65 7.05
C SER A 134 -3.87 6.34 6.72
N GLU A 135 -3.04 7.35 6.91
CA GLU A 135 -1.59 7.22 6.82
C GLU A 135 -1.01 6.51 8.05
N GLY A 136 0.02 5.70 7.83
CA GLY A 136 0.84 5.12 8.89
C GLY A 136 1.93 6.09 9.34
N LEU A 137 2.38 5.91 10.60
CA LEU A 137 3.35 6.79 11.25
C LEU A 137 4.76 6.20 11.35
N VAL A 138 4.96 4.96 10.91
CA VAL A 138 6.20 4.23 11.15
C VAL A 138 7.21 4.38 10.01
N GLY A 139 6.74 4.38 8.79
CA GLY A 139 7.53 4.64 7.59
C GLY A 139 8.75 3.71 7.46
N ARG A 140 9.92 4.31 7.20
CA ARG A 140 11.19 3.57 7.02
C ARG A 140 11.60 2.71 8.21
N LYS A 141 11.11 3.01 9.41
CA LYS A 141 11.44 2.26 10.64
C LYS A 141 10.59 1.00 10.83
N ALA A 142 9.60 0.76 9.95
CA ALA A 142 8.64 -0.34 10.11
C ALA A 142 9.30 -1.71 10.25
N GLN A 143 10.33 -2.01 9.46
CA GLN A 143 11.05 -3.29 9.56
C GLN A 143 11.77 -3.44 10.90
N SER A 144 12.49 -2.41 11.35
CA SER A 144 13.26 -2.45 12.60
C SER A 144 12.34 -2.57 13.81
N ILE A 145 11.26 -1.78 13.83
CA ILE A 145 10.28 -1.81 14.93
C ILE A 145 9.52 -3.15 14.92
N GLY A 146 9.10 -3.63 13.75
CA GLY A 146 8.40 -4.92 13.63
C GLY A 146 9.26 -6.08 14.09
N SER A 147 10.53 -6.14 13.68
CA SER A 147 11.46 -7.20 14.10
C SER A 147 11.72 -7.16 15.61
N ALA A 148 11.89 -5.97 16.20
CA ALA A 148 12.08 -5.83 17.64
C ALA A 148 10.82 -6.27 18.41
N ASN A 149 9.64 -5.93 17.91
CA ASN A 149 8.37 -6.29 18.55
C ASN A 149 8.11 -7.81 18.51
N LEU A 150 8.42 -8.48 17.39
CA LEU A 150 8.33 -9.94 17.29
C LEU A 150 9.25 -10.64 18.31
N ALA A 151 10.48 -10.15 18.49
CA ALA A 151 11.41 -10.69 19.49
C ALA A 151 10.89 -10.50 20.93
N LEU A 152 10.26 -9.36 21.22
CA LEU A 152 9.65 -9.10 22.53
C LEU A 152 8.44 -10.00 22.77
N GLN A 153 7.55 -10.16 21.79
CA GLN A 153 6.38 -11.03 21.91
C GLN A 153 6.76 -12.50 22.11
N ALA A 154 7.79 -12.97 21.42
CA ALA A 154 8.25 -14.36 21.55
C ALA A 154 8.87 -14.70 22.91
N ASN A 155 9.38 -13.70 23.67
CA ASN A 155 10.10 -13.92 24.91
C ASN A 155 9.34 -13.46 26.16
N TYR A 156 8.32 -12.62 26.04
CA TYR A 156 7.68 -11.97 27.20
C TYR A 156 6.15 -12.05 27.21
N TYR A 157 5.51 -12.54 26.16
CA TYR A 157 4.06 -12.73 26.04
C TYR A 157 3.73 -14.08 25.39
#